data_20032a92141a7ab431b137ac85e5e7a1
#
_entry.id   20032a92141a7ab431b137ac85e5e7a1
#
_cell.length_a   1.000
_cell.length_b   1.000
_cell.length_c   1.000
_cell.angle_alpha   90.00
_cell.angle_beta   90.00
_cell.angle_gamma   90.00
#
_symmetry.space_group_name_H-M   'P 1'
#
loop_
_entity.id
_entity.type
_entity.pdbx_description
1 polymer ?
#
loop_
_entity_poly.entity_id
_entity_poly.type
_entity_poly.pdbx_seq_one_letter_code
_entity_poly.pdbx_strand_id
1 'polypeptide(L)'
;SARSARQALSDGKVVIFACGSGCPFFSTDTAAALRAAEIGADALLLAKNIDAIYSADPKVDPNAIRYSRISYDRVVAENLRATDLTAITLCKEQKIPIRAFALDQIELIFDDDSIGTHIVEHE
;
A
#
# COMPACT_ATOMS: atom_id res chain seq x y z
N SER A 1 -1.00 4.23 -21.28
CA SER A 1 -0.58 5.51 -20.72
C SER A 1 -1.44 5.91 -19.52
N ALA A 2 -0.92 6.77 -18.67
CA ALA A 2 -1.68 7.28 -17.52
C ALA A 2 -2.95 8.02 -17.96
N ARG A 3 -2.88 8.74 -19.04
CA ARG A 3 -4.02 9.47 -19.61
C ARG A 3 -5.13 8.52 -20.04
N SER A 4 -4.78 7.46 -20.77
CA SER A 4 -5.75 6.44 -21.21
C SER A 4 -6.36 5.70 -20.02
N ALA A 5 -5.57 5.39 -19.01
CA ALA A 5 -6.05 4.73 -17.79
C ALA A 5 -7.04 5.62 -17.03
N ARG A 6 -6.72 6.89 -16.85
CA ARG A 6 -7.64 7.85 -16.20
C ARG A 6 -8.95 7.99 -16.95
N GLN A 7 -8.90 8.04 -18.27
CA GLN A 7 -10.12 8.11 -19.08
C GLN A 7 -10.98 6.86 -18.90
N ALA A 8 -10.37 5.68 -18.96
CA ALA A 8 -11.09 4.41 -18.75
C ALA A 8 -11.75 4.35 -17.36
N LEU A 9 -11.05 4.78 -16.32
CA LEU A 9 -11.59 4.84 -14.95
C LEU A 9 -12.76 5.84 -14.86
N SER A 10 -12.64 7.01 -15.49
CA SER A 10 -13.73 7.99 -15.55
C SER A 10 -14.97 7.44 -16.26
N ASP A 11 -14.78 6.52 -17.20
CA ASP A 11 -15.85 5.84 -17.90
C ASP A 11 -16.45 4.66 -17.11
N GLY A 12 -16.02 4.48 -15.86
CA GLY A 12 -16.52 3.43 -14.98
C GLY A 12 -15.91 2.05 -15.22
N LYS A 13 -14.77 1.98 -15.90
CA LYS A 13 -14.08 0.73 -16.20
C LYS A 13 -13.10 0.36 -15.10
N VAL A 14 -12.82 -0.93 -14.97
CA VAL A 14 -11.71 -1.45 -14.18
C VAL A 14 -10.48 -1.54 -15.08
N VAL A 15 -9.34 -1.02 -14.61
CA VAL A 15 -8.09 -1.01 -15.37
C VAL A 15 -7.07 -1.93 -14.71
N ILE A 16 -6.46 -2.81 -15.50
CA ILE A 16 -5.39 -3.69 -15.04
C ILE A 16 -4.06 -3.18 -15.60
N PHE A 17 -3.11 -2.90 -14.69
CA PHE A 17 -1.75 -2.52 -15.05
C PHE A 17 -0.85 -3.75 -14.99
N ALA A 18 -0.35 -4.17 -16.14
CA ALA A 18 0.55 -5.31 -16.25
C ALA A 18 2.01 -4.86 -16.37
N CYS A 19 2.94 -5.77 -16.15
CA CYS A 19 4.38 -5.61 -16.38
C CYS A 19 5.12 -4.66 -15.42
N GLY A 20 4.55 -4.37 -14.27
CA GLY A 20 5.23 -3.58 -13.23
C GLY A 20 5.57 -2.15 -13.65
N SER A 21 6.72 -1.64 -13.19
CA SER A 21 7.19 -0.28 -13.51
C SER A 21 7.85 -0.19 -14.89
N GLY A 22 8.32 -1.32 -15.42
CA GLY A 22 9.18 -1.37 -16.60
C GLY A 22 10.63 -0.96 -16.32
N CYS A 23 10.98 -0.70 -15.07
CA CYS A 23 12.32 -0.28 -14.65
C CYS A 23 13.00 -1.38 -13.82
N PRO A 24 14.28 -1.71 -14.10
CA PRO A 24 15.01 -2.66 -13.27
C PRO A 24 15.22 -2.08 -11.87
N PHE A 25 15.36 -2.97 -10.89
CA PHE A 25 15.61 -2.65 -9.48
C PHE A 25 14.43 -2.02 -8.71
N PHE A 26 13.30 -1.77 -9.37
CA PHE A 26 12.09 -1.30 -8.70
C PHE A 26 11.09 -2.43 -8.52
N SER A 27 10.51 -2.51 -7.32
CA SER A 27 9.57 -3.57 -6.96
C SER A 27 8.17 -3.33 -7.53
N THR A 28 7.32 -4.34 -7.38
CA THR A 28 5.90 -4.22 -7.72
C THR A 28 5.17 -3.25 -6.80
N ASP A 29 5.57 -3.12 -5.53
CA ASP A 29 4.97 -2.15 -4.61
C ASP A 29 5.26 -0.71 -5.07
N THR A 30 6.49 -0.44 -5.51
CA THR A 30 6.86 0.85 -6.10
C THR A 30 6.06 1.11 -7.38
N ALA A 31 5.89 0.10 -8.23
CA ALA A 31 5.08 0.22 -9.43
C ALA A 31 3.62 0.55 -9.09
N ALA A 32 3.05 -0.11 -8.09
CA ALA A 32 1.68 0.14 -7.63
C ALA A 32 1.52 1.58 -7.12
N ALA A 33 2.46 2.07 -6.31
CA ALA A 33 2.45 3.45 -5.83
C ALA A 33 2.54 4.46 -6.97
N LEU A 34 3.41 4.21 -7.96
CA LEU A 34 3.55 5.07 -9.14
C LEU A 34 2.26 5.12 -9.93
N ARG A 35 1.63 3.98 -10.19
CA ARG A 35 0.35 3.94 -10.92
C ARG A 35 -0.76 4.62 -10.15
N ALA A 36 -0.83 4.43 -8.83
CA ALA A 36 -1.80 5.12 -7.98
C ALA A 36 -1.64 6.65 -8.10
N ALA A 37 -0.42 7.15 -8.04
CA ALA A 37 -0.14 8.57 -8.20
C ALA A 37 -0.53 9.09 -9.59
N GLU A 38 -0.16 8.36 -10.65
CA GLU A 38 -0.46 8.75 -12.03
C GLU A 38 -1.96 8.86 -12.34
N ILE A 39 -2.77 7.98 -11.75
CA ILE A 39 -4.22 7.97 -11.97
C ILE A 39 -5.00 8.81 -10.95
N GLY A 40 -4.32 9.38 -9.97
CA GLY A 40 -4.97 10.16 -8.91
C GLY A 40 -5.83 9.30 -7.99
N ALA A 41 -5.36 8.12 -7.62
CA ALA A 41 -6.12 7.21 -6.76
C ALA A 41 -6.35 7.81 -5.37
N ASP A 42 -7.48 7.48 -4.77
CA ASP A 42 -7.84 7.92 -3.41
C ASP A 42 -7.13 7.10 -2.33
N ALA A 43 -6.73 5.88 -2.66
CA ALA A 43 -6.02 4.99 -1.74
C ALA A 43 -5.23 3.95 -2.52
N LEU A 44 -4.20 3.40 -1.89
CA LEU A 44 -3.44 2.26 -2.38
C LEU A 44 -3.68 1.07 -1.46
N LEU A 45 -4.22 -0.01 -2.01
CA LEU A 45 -4.50 -1.24 -1.27
C LEU A 45 -3.44 -2.29 -1.61
N LEU A 46 -2.66 -2.69 -0.60
CA LEU A 46 -1.59 -3.68 -0.76
C LEU A 46 -2.02 -5.01 -0.14
N ALA A 47 -2.37 -5.97 -0.98
CA ALA A 47 -2.67 -7.32 -0.56
C ALA A 47 -1.38 -8.10 -0.37
N LYS A 48 -1.15 -8.58 0.85
CA LYS A 48 0.10 -9.23 1.26
C LYS A 48 -0.14 -10.65 1.78
N ASN A 49 0.95 -11.35 2.08
CA ASN A 49 0.89 -12.66 2.72
C ASN A 49 0.81 -12.56 4.25
N ILE A 50 1.00 -11.37 4.81
CA ILE A 50 0.85 -11.08 6.24
C ILE A 50 -0.36 -10.18 6.44
N ASP A 51 -1.02 -10.34 7.59
CA ASP A 51 -2.31 -9.68 7.86
C ASP A 51 -2.21 -8.19 8.20
N ALA A 52 -1.05 -7.74 8.66
CA ALA A 52 -0.84 -6.35 9.09
C ALA A 52 0.64 -6.01 9.10
N ILE A 53 0.96 -4.77 9.46
CA ILE A 53 2.33 -4.32 9.75
C ILE A 53 2.59 -4.50 11.23
N TYR A 54 3.75 -5.07 11.55
CA TYR A 54 4.21 -5.36 12.91
C TYR A 54 5.53 -4.65 13.20
N SER A 55 5.82 -4.43 14.49
CA SER A 55 7.10 -3.87 14.94
C SER A 55 8.30 -4.77 14.61
N ALA A 56 8.06 -6.07 14.51
CA ALA A 56 9.03 -7.10 14.14
C ALA A 56 8.27 -8.27 13.53
N ASP A 57 8.98 -9.28 13.02
CA ASP A 57 8.34 -10.48 12.49
C ASP A 57 7.62 -11.25 13.60
N PRO A 58 6.28 -11.33 13.61
CA PRO A 58 5.53 -12.01 14.65
C PRO A 58 5.81 -13.52 14.74
N LYS A 59 6.35 -14.12 13.68
CA LYS A 59 6.73 -15.53 13.67
C LYS A 59 8.02 -15.79 14.46
N VAL A 60 8.86 -14.78 14.60
CA VAL A 60 10.15 -14.85 15.26
C VAL A 60 10.10 -14.20 16.64
N ASP A 61 9.44 -13.05 16.74
CA ASP A 61 9.33 -12.27 17.97
C ASP A 61 7.89 -12.33 18.51
N PRO A 62 7.64 -13.05 19.61
CA PRO A 62 6.30 -13.13 20.19
C PRO A 62 5.83 -11.82 20.82
N ASN A 63 6.74 -10.85 21.01
CA ASN A 63 6.41 -9.52 21.53
C ASN A 63 6.18 -8.49 20.44
N ALA A 64 6.14 -8.90 19.17
CA ALA A 64 5.87 -8.02 18.05
C ALA A 64 4.51 -7.34 18.20
N ILE A 65 4.48 -6.02 18.04
CA ILE A 65 3.27 -5.21 18.17
C ILE A 65 2.63 -5.07 16.78
N ARG A 66 1.34 -5.39 16.71
CA ARG A 66 0.54 -5.17 15.50
C ARG A 66 0.06 -3.73 15.46
N TYR A 67 0.29 -3.04 14.35
CA TYR A 67 -0.20 -1.69 14.15
C TYR A 67 -1.53 -1.71 13.40
N SER A 68 -2.55 -1.06 13.94
CA SER A 68 -3.80 -0.81 13.23
C SER A 68 -3.69 0.42 12.35
N ARG A 69 -2.94 1.41 12.81
CA ARG A 69 -2.73 2.70 12.15
C ARG A 69 -1.32 3.18 12.45
N ILE A 70 -0.61 3.65 11.44
CA ILE A 70 0.77 4.10 11.59
C ILE A 70 1.06 5.20 10.57
N SER A 71 1.93 6.15 10.92
CA SER A 71 2.32 7.21 10.00
C SER A 71 3.37 6.73 9.00
N TYR A 72 3.42 7.36 7.82
CA TYR A 72 4.50 7.13 6.85
C TYR A 72 5.87 7.34 7.50
N ASP A 73 6.02 8.43 8.25
CA ASP A 73 7.30 8.77 8.88
C ASP A 73 7.75 7.71 9.86
N ARG A 74 6.84 7.13 10.61
CA ARG A 74 7.16 6.07 11.55
C ARG A 74 7.55 4.77 10.87
N VAL A 75 6.88 4.42 9.77
CA VAL A 75 7.26 3.25 8.95
C VAL A 75 8.70 3.39 8.47
N VAL A 76 9.09 4.58 8.02
CA VAL A 76 10.45 4.87 7.58
C VAL A 76 11.43 4.88 8.75
N ALA A 77 11.12 5.59 9.84
CA ALA A 77 12.01 5.76 10.99
C ALA A 77 12.32 4.45 11.70
N GLU A 78 11.30 3.59 11.83
CA GLU A 78 11.45 2.27 12.47
C GLU A 78 11.86 1.17 11.50
N ASN A 79 12.08 1.52 10.22
CA ASN A 79 12.47 0.58 9.18
C ASN A 79 11.55 -0.65 9.11
N LEU A 80 10.26 -0.42 9.16
CA LEU A 80 9.27 -1.50 9.11
C LEU A 80 9.18 -2.04 7.67
N ARG A 81 9.35 -3.36 7.52
CA ARG A 81 9.44 -4.01 6.21
C ARG A 81 8.08 -4.40 5.64
N ALA A 82 7.14 -3.48 5.68
CA ALA A 82 5.79 -3.73 5.18
C ALA A 82 5.70 -3.57 3.65
N THR A 83 6.49 -2.64 3.13
CA THR A 83 6.59 -2.34 1.71
C THR A 83 7.90 -1.58 1.46
N ASP A 84 8.21 -1.31 0.20
CA ASP A 84 9.43 -0.58 -0.14
C ASP A 84 9.38 0.87 0.33
N LEU A 85 10.54 1.35 0.75
CA LEU A 85 10.73 2.75 1.14
C LEU A 85 10.30 3.72 0.03
N THR A 86 10.60 3.40 -1.23
CA THR A 86 10.22 4.22 -2.38
C THR A 86 8.71 4.35 -2.50
N ALA A 87 7.98 3.26 -2.30
CA ALA A 87 6.51 3.27 -2.33
C ALA A 87 5.94 4.14 -1.20
N ILE A 88 6.47 4.01 0.01
CA ILE A 88 6.06 4.81 1.17
C ILE A 88 6.28 6.30 0.92
N THR A 89 7.48 6.66 0.46
CA THR A 89 7.86 8.06 0.21
C THR A 89 6.99 8.70 -0.86
N LEU A 90 6.75 7.98 -1.95
CA LEU A 90 5.90 8.47 -3.03
C LEU A 90 4.46 8.68 -2.57
N CYS A 91 3.89 7.73 -1.85
CA CYS A 91 2.53 7.85 -1.33
C CYS A 91 2.41 8.98 -0.31
N LYS A 92 3.43 9.19 0.54
CA LYS A 92 3.46 10.32 1.46
C LYS A 92 3.44 11.65 0.71
N GLU A 93 4.30 11.81 -0.29
CA GLU A 93 4.38 13.05 -1.08
C GLU A 93 3.09 13.33 -1.85
N GLN A 94 2.46 12.29 -2.38
CA GLN A 94 1.22 12.40 -3.14
C GLN A 94 -0.03 12.35 -2.26
N LYS A 95 0.13 12.21 -0.94
CA LYS A 95 -0.98 12.15 0.04
C LYS A 95 -1.95 11.01 -0.25
N ILE A 96 -1.42 9.85 -0.64
CA ILE A 96 -2.19 8.65 -0.92
C ILE A 96 -2.11 7.74 0.31
N PRO A 97 -3.22 7.52 1.05
CA PRO A 97 -3.23 6.57 2.15
C PRO A 97 -3.02 5.14 1.63
N ILE A 98 -2.29 4.35 2.40
CA ILE A 98 -2.02 2.96 2.08
C ILE A 98 -2.74 2.09 3.11
N ARG A 99 -3.30 0.97 2.65
CA ARG A 99 -3.82 -0.07 3.54
C ARG A 99 -3.17 -1.39 3.16
N ALA A 100 -2.39 -1.97 4.08
CA ALA A 100 -1.77 -3.28 3.91
C ALA A 100 -2.61 -4.32 4.65
N PHE A 101 -2.94 -5.42 4.00
CA PHE A 101 -3.82 -6.45 4.55
C PHE A 101 -3.51 -7.82 3.94
N ALA A 102 -4.03 -8.89 4.54
CA ALA A 102 -3.88 -10.23 3.98
C ALA A 102 -4.78 -10.42 2.76
N LEU A 103 -4.24 -11.03 1.71
CA LEU A 103 -4.96 -11.23 0.46
C LEU A 103 -6.29 -12.00 0.66
N ASP A 104 -6.33 -12.94 1.58
CA ASP A 104 -7.53 -13.74 1.87
C ASP A 104 -8.65 -12.93 2.54
N GLN A 105 -8.40 -11.70 2.95
CA GLN A 105 -9.39 -10.81 3.56
C GLN A 105 -9.90 -9.73 2.60
N ILE A 106 -9.54 -9.81 1.32
CA ILE A 106 -9.86 -8.76 0.33
C ILE A 106 -11.35 -8.47 0.20
N GLU A 107 -12.22 -9.46 0.41
CA GLU A 107 -13.66 -9.29 0.31
C GLU A 107 -14.25 -8.45 1.45
N LEU A 108 -13.52 -8.33 2.58
CA LEU A 108 -14.01 -7.71 3.80
C LEU A 108 -13.46 -6.30 4.04
N ILE A 109 -12.46 -5.87 3.28
CA ILE A 109 -11.71 -4.64 3.59
C ILE A 109 -12.55 -3.36 3.55
N PHE A 110 -13.61 -3.32 2.75
CA PHE A 110 -14.49 -2.14 2.68
C PHE A 110 -15.58 -2.15 3.75
N ASP A 111 -15.83 -3.29 4.39
CA ASP A 111 -16.85 -3.45 5.41
C ASP A 111 -16.28 -3.43 6.83
N ASP A 112 -14.96 -3.62 6.99
CA ASP A 112 -14.30 -3.72 8.29
C ASP A 112 -12.96 -2.97 8.30
N ASP A 113 -12.95 -1.79 8.90
CA ASP A 113 -11.76 -0.94 9.00
C ASP A 113 -10.67 -1.51 9.92
N SER A 114 -10.98 -2.50 10.75
CA SER A 114 -10.01 -3.15 11.64
C SER A 114 -9.07 -4.11 10.91
N ILE A 115 -9.38 -4.48 9.67
CA ILE A 115 -8.55 -5.37 8.88
C ILE A 115 -7.31 -4.63 8.38
N GLY A 116 -6.14 -5.24 8.61
CA GLY A 116 -4.88 -4.73 8.12
C GLY A 116 -4.33 -3.54 8.91
N THR A 117 -3.42 -2.83 8.29
CA THR A 117 -2.81 -1.61 8.83
C THR A 117 -3.02 -0.45 7.87
N HIS A 118 -3.50 0.67 8.40
CA HIS A 118 -3.62 1.92 7.65
C HIS A 118 -2.34 2.74 7.82
N ILE A 119 -1.68 3.06 6.71
CA ILE A 119 -0.51 3.94 6.68
C ILE A 119 -0.98 5.30 6.20
N VAL A 120 -0.85 6.30 7.05
CA VAL A 120 -1.43 7.63 6.87
C VAL A 120 -0.44 8.71 7.32
N GLU A 121 -0.81 9.98 7.16
CA GLU A 121 0.06 11.09 7.56
C GLU A 121 0.13 11.24 9.08
N HIS A 122 -0.99 11.05 9.77
CA HIS A 122 -1.10 11.20 11.23
C HIS A 122 -1.77 10.00 11.86
N GLU A 123 -1.13 9.46 12.88
CA GLU A 123 -1.70 8.42 13.72
C GLU A 123 -2.83 9.00 14.56
#